data_9321af87f1e26a28ed780094dd0a30bf
#
_entry.id   9321af87f1e26a28ed780094dd0a30bf
#
_cell.length_a   1.000
_cell.length_b   1.000
_cell.length_c   1.000
_cell.angle_alpha   90.00
_cell.angle_beta   90.00
_cell.angle_gamma   90.00
#
_symmetry.space_group_name_H-M   'P 1'
#
loop_
_entity.id
_entity.type
_entity.pdbx_description
1 polymer ?
#
loop_
_entity_poly.entity_id
_entity_poly.type
_entity_poly.pdbx_seq_one_letter_code
_entity_poly.pdbx_strand_id
1 'polypeptide(L)'
;MANNAKFVFFGTPRFAAIVLDGLIAGGFIPTALVCNPDRPLGRKKIVTPPPTKQLIAEYSATHATDVAILQPEKLDDAFIAQLRALRPDFFVVAAYAKIIPNAVLAIPRLGTLGTHPSLLPLYRGASPIQSVILAGETVTGTTIYRMDEKMDHGDIFAQEKVPLDVLITNYSALEMQLAKRSAWLLIKTIPLFVDGIASPQVQDESHATFTKKFTTENGFIEYSELDAAIAGASDKAELIVRTIHAFDPEPGAWTIKDGKRIKLLEARMADGVLKLITIQRDGETARNV
;
A
#
# COMPACT_ATOMS: atom_id res chain seq x y z
N MET A 1 -18.51 0.23 23.98
CA MET A 1 -17.52 1.22 24.44
C MET A 1 -16.46 1.54 23.38
N ALA A 2 -16.20 0.68 22.41
CA ALA A 2 -15.23 0.92 21.34
C ALA A 2 -15.52 2.15 20.44
N ASN A 3 -16.80 2.56 20.29
CA ASN A 3 -17.18 3.71 19.47
C ASN A 3 -16.77 5.09 20.04
N ASN A 4 -16.30 5.17 21.27
CA ASN A 4 -15.89 6.44 21.91
C ASN A 4 -14.36 6.59 22.00
N ALA A 5 -13.59 5.58 21.62
CA ALA A 5 -12.14 5.66 21.66
C ALA A 5 -11.61 6.57 20.54
N LYS A 6 -10.79 7.56 20.91
CA LYS A 6 -10.22 8.54 19.98
C LYS A 6 -9.02 7.95 19.29
N PHE A 7 -8.97 8.04 17.97
CA PHE A 7 -7.78 7.62 17.25
C PHE A 7 -7.31 8.65 16.22
N VAL A 8 -6.03 8.58 15.89
CA VAL A 8 -5.41 9.33 14.79
C VAL A 8 -5.02 8.33 13.71
N PHE A 9 -5.38 8.65 12.47
CA PHE A 9 -5.03 7.86 11.30
C PHE A 9 -3.78 8.43 10.62
N PHE A 10 -2.78 7.59 10.39
CA PHE A 10 -1.59 7.92 9.62
C PHE A 10 -1.63 7.20 8.28
N GLY A 11 -1.60 7.96 7.18
CA GLY A 11 -1.63 7.36 5.86
C GLY A 11 -1.60 8.40 4.76
N THR A 12 -1.05 8.07 3.59
CA THR A 12 -0.85 9.03 2.50
C THR A 12 -1.40 8.56 1.15
N PRO A 13 -0.95 7.39 0.58
CA PRO A 13 -1.29 7.00 -0.78
C PRO A 13 -2.70 6.42 -0.90
N ARG A 14 -3.03 5.99 -2.11
CA ARG A 14 -4.32 5.39 -2.47
C ARG A 14 -4.71 4.22 -1.56
N PHE A 15 -3.77 3.33 -1.24
CA PHE A 15 -4.01 2.23 -0.29
C PHE A 15 -4.59 2.76 1.03
N ALA A 16 -3.93 3.77 1.62
CA ALA A 16 -4.37 4.38 2.88
C ALA A 16 -5.75 5.05 2.75
N ALA A 17 -6.03 5.71 1.63
CA ALA A 17 -7.34 6.32 1.40
C ALA A 17 -8.45 5.27 1.34
N ILE A 18 -8.25 4.13 0.69
CA ILE A 18 -9.22 3.04 0.64
C ILE A 18 -9.44 2.42 2.03
N VAL A 19 -8.36 2.26 2.82
CA VAL A 19 -8.48 1.76 4.21
C VAL A 19 -9.27 2.74 5.06
N LEU A 20 -8.97 4.04 4.96
CA LEU A 20 -9.64 5.10 5.72
C LEU A 20 -11.12 5.23 5.34
N ASP A 21 -11.43 5.18 4.05
CA ASP A 21 -12.81 5.20 3.54
C ASP A 21 -13.63 4.03 4.11
N GLY A 22 -13.06 2.82 4.10
CA GLY A 22 -13.69 1.65 4.69
C GLY A 22 -13.90 1.78 6.19
N LEU A 23 -12.95 2.37 6.94
CA LEU A 23 -13.11 2.64 8.38
C LEU A 23 -14.25 3.63 8.63
N ILE A 24 -14.30 4.73 7.88
CA ILE A 24 -15.36 5.74 8.00
C ILE A 24 -16.73 5.11 7.68
N ALA A 25 -16.85 4.34 6.61
CA ALA A 25 -18.06 3.62 6.26
C ALA A 25 -18.50 2.61 7.34
N GLY A 26 -17.53 2.04 8.09
CA GLY A 26 -17.76 1.20 9.26
C GLY A 26 -18.06 1.95 10.56
N GLY A 27 -18.18 3.28 10.52
CA GLY A 27 -18.47 4.13 11.68
C GLY A 27 -17.24 4.51 12.53
N PHE A 28 -16.01 4.21 12.06
CA PHE A 28 -14.77 4.58 12.74
C PHE A 28 -14.19 5.86 12.10
N ILE A 29 -14.52 7.00 12.68
CA ILE A 29 -14.08 8.32 12.22
C ILE A 29 -12.88 8.75 13.05
N PRO A 30 -11.71 9.05 12.43
CA PRO A 30 -10.54 9.49 13.16
C PRO A 30 -10.73 10.92 13.72
N THR A 31 -10.12 11.21 14.87
CA THR A 31 -10.03 12.57 15.41
C THR A 31 -9.14 13.45 14.52
N ALA A 32 -8.11 12.86 13.92
CA ALA A 32 -7.23 13.54 12.98
C ALA A 32 -6.65 12.57 11.95
N LEU A 33 -6.35 13.12 10.77
CA LEU A 33 -5.53 12.50 9.73
C LEU A 33 -4.12 13.09 9.77
N VAL A 34 -3.11 12.21 9.76
CA VAL A 34 -1.72 12.60 9.51
C VAL A 34 -1.31 12.06 8.15
N CYS A 35 -0.95 12.94 7.24
CA CYS A 35 -0.50 12.57 5.89
C CYS A 35 0.70 13.43 5.45
N ASN A 36 1.36 13.02 4.37
CA ASN A 36 2.43 13.85 3.80
C ASN A 36 1.88 15.18 3.28
N PRO A 37 2.71 16.24 3.24
CA PRO A 37 2.34 17.50 2.61
C PRO A 37 1.96 17.36 1.14
N ASP A 38 1.18 18.31 0.63
CA ASP A 38 0.85 18.44 -0.78
C ASP A 38 2.15 18.56 -1.59
N ARG A 39 2.23 17.85 -2.70
CA ARG A 39 3.45 17.81 -3.53
C ARG A 39 3.12 17.98 -5.01
N PRO A 40 4.03 18.60 -5.79
CA PRO A 40 3.91 18.63 -7.24
C PRO A 40 3.89 17.22 -7.83
N LEU A 41 2.84 16.88 -8.59
CA LEU A 41 2.70 15.61 -9.28
C LEU A 41 2.60 15.78 -10.79
N GLY A 42 2.99 14.71 -11.51
CA GLY A 42 2.93 14.63 -12.97
C GLY A 42 3.89 15.55 -13.70
N ARG A 43 3.85 15.52 -15.03
CA ARG A 43 4.74 16.32 -15.89
C ARG A 43 4.58 17.84 -15.71
N LYS A 44 3.37 18.28 -15.40
CA LYS A 44 3.04 19.70 -15.18
C LYS A 44 3.38 20.20 -13.77
N LYS A 45 3.88 19.34 -12.88
CA LYS A 45 4.23 19.66 -11.49
C LYS A 45 3.10 20.42 -10.74
N ILE A 46 1.85 20.00 -10.93
CA ILE A 46 0.71 20.59 -10.23
C ILE A 46 0.73 20.14 -8.78
N VAL A 47 0.68 21.09 -7.84
CA VAL A 47 0.59 20.77 -6.41
C VAL A 47 -0.73 20.02 -6.17
N THR A 48 -0.60 18.79 -5.72
CA THR A 48 -1.71 17.84 -5.58
C THR A 48 -1.78 17.37 -4.13
N PRO A 49 -2.94 17.45 -3.48
CA PRO A 49 -3.12 16.90 -2.14
C PRO A 49 -3.05 15.37 -2.15
N PRO A 50 -2.58 14.74 -1.07
CA PRO A 50 -2.63 13.29 -0.90
C PRO A 50 -4.06 12.73 -1.00
N PRO A 51 -4.23 11.49 -1.49
CA PRO A 51 -5.54 10.84 -1.59
C PRO A 51 -6.32 10.81 -0.26
N THR A 52 -5.66 10.59 0.86
CA THR A 52 -6.30 10.62 2.18
C THR A 52 -6.79 12.00 2.59
N LYS A 53 -6.06 13.06 2.23
CA LYS A 53 -6.48 14.45 2.48
C LYS A 53 -7.70 14.80 1.63
N GLN A 54 -7.74 14.39 0.36
CA GLN A 54 -8.89 14.60 -0.52
C GLN A 54 -10.13 13.93 0.07
N LEU A 55 -10.01 12.66 0.46
CA LEU A 55 -11.09 11.89 1.09
C LEU A 55 -11.66 12.61 2.33
N ILE A 56 -10.80 13.05 3.25
CA ILE A 56 -11.25 13.72 4.49
C ILE A 56 -11.88 15.08 4.19
N ALA A 57 -11.35 15.85 3.23
CA ALA A 57 -11.92 17.13 2.85
C ALA A 57 -13.34 16.96 2.28
N GLU A 58 -13.57 15.96 1.41
CA GLU A 58 -14.87 15.62 0.85
C GLU A 58 -15.84 15.12 1.93
N TYR A 59 -15.37 14.24 2.82
CA TYR A 59 -16.15 13.72 3.93
C TYR A 59 -16.61 14.84 4.87
N SER A 60 -15.69 15.71 5.31
CA SER A 60 -15.99 16.81 6.23
C SER A 60 -16.97 17.81 5.62
N ALA A 61 -16.85 18.10 4.32
CA ALA A 61 -17.77 18.99 3.62
C ALA A 61 -19.22 18.45 3.57
N THR A 62 -19.38 17.12 3.51
CA THR A 62 -20.70 16.47 3.36
C THR A 62 -21.36 16.12 4.69
N HIS A 63 -20.59 15.90 5.77
CA HIS A 63 -21.10 15.39 7.05
C HIS A 63 -21.01 16.39 8.21
N ALA A 64 -20.59 17.63 7.96
CA ALA A 64 -20.38 18.66 9.00
C ALA A 64 -19.51 18.17 10.17
N THR A 65 -18.53 17.31 9.85
CA THR A 65 -17.59 16.71 10.81
C THR A 65 -16.21 17.33 10.61
N ASP A 66 -15.60 17.77 11.70
CA ASP A 66 -14.26 18.38 11.65
C ASP A 66 -13.22 17.34 12.00
N VAL A 67 -12.60 16.72 11.00
CA VAL A 67 -11.42 15.86 11.15
C VAL A 67 -10.18 16.70 10.90
N ALA A 68 -9.37 16.91 11.92
CA ALA A 68 -8.14 17.69 11.79
C ALA A 68 -7.18 17.04 10.79
N ILE A 69 -6.59 17.84 9.88
CA ILE A 69 -5.60 17.35 8.91
C ILE A 69 -4.22 17.90 9.29
N LEU A 70 -3.29 17.01 9.63
CA LEU A 70 -1.93 17.33 10.00
C LEU A 70 -0.97 16.86 8.90
N GLN A 71 -0.17 17.78 8.37
CA GLN A 71 0.78 17.52 7.28
C GLN A 71 2.22 17.90 7.69
N PRO A 72 2.81 17.20 8.66
CA PRO A 72 4.14 17.54 9.15
C PRO A 72 5.22 17.27 8.11
N GLU A 73 6.13 18.20 7.91
CA GLU A 73 7.37 17.94 7.16
C GLU A 73 8.30 17.02 7.96
N LYS A 74 8.36 17.22 9.27
CA LYS A 74 9.14 16.40 10.22
C LYS A 74 8.25 15.98 11.40
N LEU A 75 8.55 14.81 11.96
CA LEU A 75 7.91 14.31 13.18
C LEU A 75 8.70 14.78 14.41
N ASP A 76 8.81 16.10 14.56
CA ASP A 76 9.59 16.78 15.60
C ASP A 76 8.77 17.04 16.89
N ASP A 77 9.40 17.71 17.87
CA ASP A 77 8.77 17.98 19.17
C ASP A 77 7.50 18.85 19.04
N ALA A 78 7.46 19.77 18.08
CA ALA A 78 6.28 20.60 17.84
C ALA A 78 5.11 19.74 17.34
N PHE A 79 5.36 18.82 16.43
CA PHE A 79 4.36 17.86 15.96
C PHE A 79 3.93 16.88 17.06
N ILE A 80 4.88 16.38 17.88
CA ILE A 80 4.59 15.53 19.04
C ILE A 80 3.65 16.25 20.02
N ALA A 81 3.88 17.55 20.28
CA ALA A 81 3.00 18.34 21.14
C ALA A 81 1.58 18.47 20.56
N GLN A 82 1.44 18.67 19.25
CA GLN A 82 0.14 18.70 18.57
C GLN A 82 -0.60 17.35 18.72
N LEU A 83 0.08 16.22 18.50
CA LEU A 83 -0.51 14.90 18.66
C LEU A 83 -0.97 14.64 20.10
N ARG A 84 -0.15 15.00 21.09
CA ARG A 84 -0.50 14.85 22.52
C ARG A 84 -1.74 15.67 22.89
N ALA A 85 -1.90 16.86 22.32
CA ALA A 85 -3.07 17.70 22.57
C ALA A 85 -4.38 17.06 22.10
N LEU A 86 -4.36 16.18 21.09
CA LEU A 86 -5.53 15.41 20.61
C LEU A 86 -5.94 14.32 21.59
N ARG A 87 -5.08 13.92 22.52
CA ARG A 87 -5.30 12.83 23.51
C ARG A 87 -5.82 11.55 22.84
N PRO A 88 -5.12 10.99 21.87
CA PRO A 88 -5.55 9.77 21.20
C PRO A 88 -5.43 8.56 22.11
N ASP A 89 -6.42 7.66 22.05
CA ASP A 89 -6.35 6.37 22.74
C ASP A 89 -5.44 5.39 21.99
N PHE A 90 -5.46 5.43 20.65
CA PHE A 90 -4.61 4.61 19.78
C PHE A 90 -4.33 5.30 18.45
N PHE A 91 -3.37 4.76 17.70
CA PHE A 91 -3.15 5.13 16.31
C PHE A 91 -3.52 3.98 15.37
N VAL A 92 -3.89 4.34 14.15
CA VAL A 92 -3.97 3.42 13.00
C VAL A 92 -3.02 3.92 11.93
N VAL A 93 -2.17 3.04 11.43
CA VAL A 93 -1.18 3.37 10.39
C VAL A 93 -1.41 2.49 9.17
N ALA A 94 -1.60 3.12 8.01
CA ALA A 94 -1.71 2.46 6.72
C ALA A 94 -0.84 3.20 5.70
N ALA A 95 0.22 2.56 5.20
CA ALA A 95 1.10 3.12 4.17
C ALA A 95 1.53 4.58 4.43
N TYR A 96 2.10 4.86 5.58
CA TYR A 96 2.70 6.15 5.91
C TYR A 96 4.20 6.11 5.62
N ALA A 97 4.67 6.90 4.65
CA ALA A 97 6.00 6.77 4.06
C ALA A 97 7.17 7.28 4.92
N LYS A 98 6.91 7.79 6.14
CA LYS A 98 7.95 8.22 7.08
C LYS A 98 8.12 7.20 8.20
N ILE A 99 9.34 7.00 8.67
CA ILE A 99 9.60 6.24 9.90
C ILE A 99 8.96 7.00 11.06
N ILE A 100 8.11 6.33 11.82
CA ILE A 100 7.46 6.90 13.00
C ILE A 100 8.36 6.64 14.21
N PRO A 101 8.92 7.69 14.84
CA PRO A 101 9.84 7.51 15.97
C PRO A 101 9.10 7.02 17.23
N ASN A 102 9.83 6.35 18.12
CA ASN A 102 9.28 5.83 19.38
C ASN A 102 8.58 6.91 20.21
N ALA A 103 9.07 8.14 20.20
CA ALA A 103 8.45 9.27 20.90
C ALA A 103 7.01 9.56 20.40
N VAL A 104 6.70 9.25 19.15
CA VAL A 104 5.35 9.31 18.59
C VAL A 104 4.55 8.05 18.90
N LEU A 105 5.14 6.85 18.71
CA LEU A 105 4.47 5.57 19.00
C LEU A 105 4.04 5.44 20.47
N ALA A 106 4.75 6.08 21.37
CA ALA A 106 4.48 6.09 22.81
C ALA A 106 3.38 7.10 23.26
N ILE A 107 2.81 7.89 22.34
CA ILE A 107 1.78 8.89 22.70
C ILE A 107 0.46 8.22 23.08
N PRO A 108 -0.11 7.30 22.27
CA PRO A 108 -1.40 6.71 22.59
C PRO A 108 -1.26 5.63 23.66
N ARG A 109 -2.16 5.65 24.68
CA ARG A 109 -2.10 4.70 25.79
C ARG A 109 -2.29 3.23 25.40
N LEU A 110 -3.04 2.95 24.32
CA LEU A 110 -3.27 1.60 23.82
C LEU A 110 -2.23 1.14 22.81
N GLY A 111 -1.41 2.07 22.29
CA GLY A 111 -0.42 1.78 21.25
C GLY A 111 -0.94 2.01 19.84
N THR A 112 -0.27 1.41 18.85
CA THR A 112 -0.48 1.68 17.44
C THR A 112 -0.79 0.40 16.68
N LEU A 113 -1.90 0.40 15.94
CA LEU A 113 -2.24 -0.65 14.98
C LEU A 113 -1.68 -0.30 13.60
N GLY A 114 -0.83 -1.15 13.07
CA GLY A 114 -0.38 -1.12 11.68
C GLY A 114 -1.22 -2.03 10.81
N THR A 115 -1.44 -1.66 9.55
CA THR A 115 -1.94 -2.58 8.52
C THR A 115 -0.89 -2.79 7.45
N HIS A 116 -0.60 -4.04 7.12
CA HIS A 116 0.41 -4.43 6.15
C HIS A 116 -0.19 -5.37 5.09
N PRO A 117 -0.03 -5.06 3.78
CA PRO A 117 -0.63 -5.86 2.72
C PRO A 117 0.22 -7.08 2.35
N SER A 118 0.52 -7.92 3.33
CA SER A 118 1.08 -9.26 3.22
C SER A 118 0.66 -10.11 4.40
N LEU A 119 1.00 -11.40 4.34
CA LEU A 119 0.90 -12.33 5.48
C LEU A 119 2.21 -12.27 6.28
N LEU A 120 2.31 -11.32 7.24
CA LEU A 120 3.47 -11.24 8.12
C LEU A 120 3.73 -12.59 8.83
N PRO A 121 5.00 -12.99 9.02
CA PRO A 121 6.23 -12.23 8.86
C PRO A 121 6.80 -12.17 7.44
N LEU A 122 6.08 -12.67 6.42
CA LEU A 122 6.52 -12.62 5.04
C LEU A 122 6.35 -11.21 4.45
N TYR A 123 7.30 -10.80 3.60
CA TYR A 123 7.25 -9.56 2.83
C TYR A 123 7.17 -8.28 3.69
N ARG A 124 7.86 -8.21 4.83
CA ARG A 124 8.04 -6.97 5.60
C ARG A 124 8.67 -5.89 4.71
N GLY A 125 8.33 -4.63 4.91
CA GLY A 125 8.98 -3.48 4.26
C GLY A 125 8.15 -2.78 3.20
N ALA A 126 8.83 -2.10 2.26
CA ALA A 126 8.24 -1.01 1.49
C ALA A 126 7.34 -1.43 0.31
N SER A 127 7.48 -2.67 -0.21
CA SER A 127 6.85 -3.05 -1.48
C SER A 127 6.29 -4.47 -1.46
N PRO A 128 5.45 -4.85 -0.47
CA PRO A 128 4.94 -6.22 -0.34
C PRO A 128 4.08 -6.64 -1.54
N ILE A 129 3.22 -5.78 -2.06
CA ILE A 129 2.30 -6.10 -3.17
C ILE A 129 3.08 -6.43 -4.45
N GLN A 130 4.05 -5.58 -4.82
CA GLN A 130 4.89 -5.84 -5.99
C GLN A 130 5.70 -7.13 -5.81
N SER A 131 6.27 -7.33 -4.63
CA SER A 131 7.11 -8.50 -4.34
C SER A 131 6.34 -9.81 -4.44
N VAL A 132 5.11 -9.86 -3.95
CA VAL A 132 4.22 -11.02 -4.04
C VAL A 132 3.90 -11.37 -5.49
N ILE A 133 3.57 -10.38 -6.33
CA ILE A 133 3.29 -10.58 -7.76
C ILE A 133 4.55 -11.08 -8.49
N LEU A 134 5.70 -10.45 -8.25
CA LEU A 134 6.96 -10.84 -8.87
C LEU A 134 7.39 -12.26 -8.48
N ALA A 135 7.18 -12.65 -7.21
CA ALA A 135 7.48 -13.98 -6.72
C ALA A 135 6.60 -15.07 -7.34
N GLY A 136 5.45 -14.71 -7.91
CA GLY A 136 4.53 -15.71 -8.46
C GLY A 136 3.70 -16.43 -7.39
N GLU A 137 3.44 -15.75 -6.27
CA GLU A 137 2.67 -16.34 -5.19
C GLU A 137 1.22 -16.62 -5.60
N THR A 138 0.69 -17.71 -5.10
CA THR A 138 -0.72 -18.10 -5.33
C THR A 138 -1.65 -17.68 -4.18
N VAL A 139 -1.06 -17.21 -3.08
CA VAL A 139 -1.78 -16.71 -1.89
C VAL A 139 -1.02 -15.53 -1.33
N THR A 140 -1.74 -14.48 -0.99
CA THR A 140 -1.25 -13.35 -0.22
C THR A 140 -2.23 -13.04 0.91
N GLY A 141 -2.21 -11.81 1.43
CA GLY A 141 -3.18 -11.40 2.44
C GLY A 141 -2.90 -10.04 3.02
N THR A 142 -3.56 -9.77 4.12
CA THR A 142 -3.34 -8.56 4.91
C THR A 142 -3.23 -8.91 6.38
N THR A 143 -2.44 -8.12 7.09
CA THR A 143 -2.15 -8.29 8.52
C THR A 143 -2.44 -7.01 9.28
N ILE A 144 -3.13 -7.12 10.41
CA ILE A 144 -3.22 -6.08 11.43
C ILE A 144 -2.28 -6.47 12.57
N TYR A 145 -1.35 -5.58 12.89
CA TYR A 145 -0.31 -5.86 13.87
C TYR A 145 -0.06 -4.65 14.79
N ARG A 146 0.57 -4.89 15.95
CA ARG A 146 1.05 -3.82 16.84
C ARG A 146 2.35 -3.24 16.26
N MET A 147 2.38 -1.95 16.00
CA MET A 147 3.63 -1.32 15.59
C MET A 147 4.58 -1.15 16.77
N ASP A 148 5.84 -1.46 16.53
CA ASP A 148 6.97 -1.18 17.38
C ASP A 148 8.05 -0.41 16.60
N GLU A 149 9.26 -0.32 17.14
CA GLU A 149 10.38 0.41 16.53
C GLU A 149 11.01 -0.27 15.31
N LYS A 150 10.73 -1.57 15.11
CA LYS A 150 11.24 -2.34 13.99
C LYS A 150 10.22 -2.40 12.86
N MET A 151 10.71 -2.52 11.64
CA MET A 151 9.87 -2.53 10.46
C MET A 151 8.97 -3.78 10.43
N ASP A 152 7.65 -3.57 10.50
CA ASP A 152 6.59 -4.58 10.37
C ASP A 152 6.81 -5.83 11.26
N HIS A 153 7.38 -5.62 12.44
CA HIS A 153 7.88 -6.68 13.33
C HIS A 153 6.90 -7.09 14.43
N GLY A 154 6.12 -6.14 14.95
CA GLY A 154 5.33 -6.36 16.16
C GLY A 154 4.24 -7.42 16.05
N ASP A 155 3.64 -7.74 17.15
CA ASP A 155 2.68 -8.85 17.32
C ASP A 155 1.45 -8.72 16.41
N ILE A 156 1.02 -9.84 15.85
CA ILE A 156 -0.12 -9.93 14.92
C ILE A 156 -1.42 -10.05 15.69
N PHE A 157 -2.35 -9.12 15.46
CA PHE A 157 -3.71 -9.18 15.99
C PHE A 157 -4.66 -9.99 15.11
N ALA A 158 -4.53 -9.85 13.80
CA ALA A 158 -5.38 -10.53 12.84
C ALA A 158 -4.72 -10.62 11.47
N GLN A 159 -5.02 -11.69 10.74
CA GLN A 159 -4.61 -11.88 9.35
C GLN A 159 -5.77 -12.43 8.52
N GLU A 160 -5.79 -12.07 7.25
CA GLU A 160 -6.72 -12.65 6.28
C GLU A 160 -5.95 -13.07 5.03
N LYS A 161 -6.12 -14.33 4.63
CA LYS A 161 -5.55 -14.88 3.40
C LYS A 161 -6.42 -14.52 2.19
N VAL A 162 -5.76 -14.19 1.09
CA VAL A 162 -6.38 -13.86 -0.20
C VAL A 162 -5.76 -14.73 -1.28
N PRO A 163 -6.56 -15.58 -1.96
CA PRO A 163 -6.09 -16.28 -3.16
C PRO A 163 -5.67 -15.31 -4.24
N LEU A 164 -4.64 -15.63 -4.98
CA LEU A 164 -4.02 -14.75 -5.97
C LEU A 164 -3.67 -15.52 -7.24
N ASP A 165 -4.05 -14.98 -8.38
CA ASP A 165 -3.52 -15.36 -9.69
C ASP A 165 -2.74 -14.17 -10.26
N VAL A 166 -1.42 -14.27 -10.20
CA VAL A 166 -0.49 -13.20 -10.60
C VAL A 166 -0.40 -13.00 -12.11
N LEU A 167 -0.94 -13.93 -12.90
CA LEU A 167 -0.97 -13.81 -14.36
C LEU A 167 -2.16 -13.00 -14.89
N ILE A 168 -3.14 -12.73 -14.02
CA ILE A 168 -4.30 -11.88 -14.35
C ILE A 168 -4.50 -10.70 -13.40
N THR A 169 -3.82 -10.69 -12.26
CA THR A 169 -3.98 -9.65 -11.23
C THR A 169 -2.81 -8.69 -11.27
N ASN A 170 -3.07 -7.44 -11.63
CA ASN A 170 -2.07 -6.38 -11.55
C ASN A 170 -2.02 -5.72 -10.16
N TYR A 171 -1.00 -4.88 -9.94
CA TYR A 171 -0.80 -4.16 -8.67
C TYR A 171 -2.03 -3.36 -8.26
N SER A 172 -2.62 -2.59 -9.19
CA SER A 172 -3.75 -1.70 -8.86
C SER A 172 -5.00 -2.46 -8.39
N ALA A 173 -5.26 -3.63 -8.96
CA ALA A 173 -6.36 -4.51 -8.56
C ALA A 173 -6.08 -5.16 -7.19
N LEU A 174 -4.86 -5.67 -6.98
CA LEU A 174 -4.46 -6.30 -5.73
C LEU A 174 -4.40 -5.27 -4.59
N GLU A 175 -3.86 -4.07 -4.83
CA GLU A 175 -3.86 -2.96 -3.87
C GLU A 175 -5.26 -2.66 -3.37
N MET A 176 -6.22 -2.50 -4.28
CA MET A 176 -7.63 -2.24 -3.93
C MET A 176 -8.22 -3.37 -3.10
N GLN A 177 -7.99 -4.62 -3.50
CA GLN A 177 -8.50 -5.80 -2.79
C GLN A 177 -7.94 -5.87 -1.37
N LEU A 178 -6.62 -5.75 -1.21
CA LEU A 178 -5.96 -5.83 0.09
C LEU A 178 -6.31 -4.65 0.99
N ALA A 179 -6.45 -3.43 0.45
CA ALA A 179 -6.87 -2.26 1.22
C ALA A 179 -8.29 -2.41 1.77
N LYS A 180 -9.25 -2.89 0.97
CA LYS A 180 -10.61 -3.17 1.44
C LYS A 180 -10.64 -4.26 2.52
N ARG A 181 -9.84 -5.31 2.36
CA ARG A 181 -9.70 -6.37 3.38
C ARG A 181 -9.05 -5.84 4.66
N SER A 182 -8.04 -4.98 4.53
CA SER A 182 -7.41 -4.31 5.69
C SER A 182 -8.42 -3.48 6.48
N ALA A 183 -9.25 -2.69 5.80
CA ALA A 183 -10.31 -1.92 6.45
C ALA A 183 -11.30 -2.82 7.21
N TRP A 184 -11.79 -3.86 6.53
CA TRP A 184 -12.72 -4.82 7.16
C TRP A 184 -12.09 -5.51 8.37
N LEU A 185 -10.83 -5.90 8.29
CA LEU A 185 -10.12 -6.56 9.37
C LEU A 185 -9.86 -5.60 10.55
N LEU A 186 -9.55 -4.32 10.27
CA LEU A 186 -9.44 -3.26 11.29
C LEU A 186 -10.78 -3.04 12.02
N ILE A 187 -11.91 -2.96 11.29
CA ILE A 187 -13.23 -2.79 11.87
C ILE A 187 -13.53 -3.89 12.90
N LYS A 188 -13.12 -5.12 12.64
CA LYS A 188 -13.26 -6.25 13.57
C LYS A 188 -12.25 -6.23 14.72
N THR A 189 -11.05 -5.78 14.47
CA THR A 189 -9.94 -5.82 15.43
C THR A 189 -10.00 -4.65 16.41
N ILE A 190 -10.39 -3.45 16.00
CA ILE A 190 -10.39 -2.25 16.83
C ILE A 190 -11.23 -2.45 18.12
N PRO A 191 -12.47 -2.97 18.10
CA PRO A 191 -13.22 -3.19 19.34
C PRO A 191 -12.50 -4.11 20.32
N LEU A 192 -11.95 -5.21 19.83
CA LEU A 192 -11.23 -6.19 20.66
C LEU A 192 -9.94 -5.58 21.24
N PHE A 193 -9.26 -4.76 20.44
CA PHE A 193 -8.05 -4.06 20.85
C PHE A 193 -8.35 -3.00 21.93
N VAL A 194 -9.38 -2.19 21.74
CA VAL A 194 -9.78 -1.14 22.69
C VAL A 194 -10.25 -1.71 24.02
N ASP A 195 -11.00 -2.82 23.99
CA ASP A 195 -11.51 -3.50 25.18
C ASP A 195 -10.43 -4.37 25.87
N GLY A 196 -9.23 -4.48 25.29
CA GLY A 196 -8.12 -5.23 25.87
C GLY A 196 -8.29 -6.75 25.86
N ILE A 197 -9.20 -7.26 25.00
CA ILE A 197 -9.50 -8.70 24.86
C ILE A 197 -8.85 -9.34 23.63
N ALA A 198 -8.20 -8.54 22.79
CA ALA A 198 -7.42 -9.06 21.67
C ALA A 198 -6.19 -9.83 22.18
N SER A 199 -5.95 -11.01 21.65
CA SER A 199 -4.78 -11.84 21.96
C SER A 199 -3.82 -11.83 20.77
N PRO A 200 -2.81 -10.94 20.75
CA PRO A 200 -1.86 -10.89 19.66
C PRO A 200 -0.91 -12.08 19.67
N GLN A 201 -0.42 -12.46 18.50
CA GLN A 201 0.54 -13.54 18.31
C GLN A 201 1.89 -12.96 17.92
N VAL A 202 2.95 -13.38 18.59
CA VAL A 202 4.33 -13.03 18.24
C VAL A 202 4.66 -13.58 16.85
N GLN A 203 5.34 -12.78 16.02
CA GLN A 203 5.78 -13.21 14.71
C GLN A 203 6.94 -14.21 14.84
N ASP A 204 6.96 -15.24 13.98
CA ASP A 204 8.09 -16.15 13.88
C ASP A 204 9.20 -15.54 13.03
N GLU A 205 10.24 -15.04 13.68
CA GLU A 205 11.38 -14.39 13.03
C GLU A 205 12.14 -15.30 12.05
N SER A 206 12.10 -16.63 12.24
CA SER A 206 12.75 -17.57 11.34
C SER A 206 12.14 -17.61 9.95
N HIS A 207 10.89 -17.16 9.81
CA HIS A 207 10.16 -17.06 8.56
C HIS A 207 10.10 -15.64 7.98
N ALA A 208 10.73 -14.65 8.64
CA ALA A 208 10.65 -13.26 8.18
C ALA A 208 11.38 -13.08 6.84
N THR A 209 10.67 -12.46 5.87
CA THR A 209 11.25 -12.02 4.61
C THR A 209 11.07 -10.52 4.43
N PHE A 210 11.97 -9.89 3.68
CA PHE A 210 12.01 -8.43 3.56
C PHE A 210 11.91 -7.98 2.10
N THR A 211 11.19 -6.91 1.88
CA THR A 211 11.05 -6.25 0.58
C THR A 211 11.85 -4.96 0.55
N LYS A 212 12.27 -4.57 -0.64
CA LYS A 212 12.93 -3.29 -0.90
C LYS A 212 12.05 -2.40 -1.76
N LYS A 213 12.33 -1.11 -1.74
CA LYS A 213 11.69 -0.17 -2.67
C LYS A 213 12.19 -0.45 -4.10
N PHE A 214 11.25 -0.54 -5.04
CA PHE A 214 11.56 -0.65 -6.46
C PHE A 214 11.78 0.72 -7.10
N THR A 215 12.63 0.73 -8.14
CA THR A 215 12.95 1.89 -8.96
C THR A 215 12.56 1.64 -10.41
N THR A 216 12.68 2.64 -11.27
CA THR A 216 12.36 2.52 -12.70
C THR A 216 13.20 1.46 -13.39
N GLU A 217 14.45 1.24 -12.96
CA GLU A 217 15.36 0.25 -13.52
C GLU A 217 14.87 -1.19 -13.30
N ASN A 218 14.15 -1.44 -12.21
CA ASN A 218 13.58 -2.76 -11.93
C ASN A 218 12.49 -3.16 -12.94
N GLY A 219 11.87 -2.19 -13.61
CA GLY A 219 10.87 -2.42 -14.66
C GLY A 219 11.46 -2.60 -16.05
N PHE A 220 12.77 -2.56 -16.20
CA PHE A 220 13.43 -2.76 -17.51
C PHE A 220 13.37 -4.24 -17.93
N ILE A 221 12.96 -4.47 -19.17
CA ILE A 221 12.90 -5.79 -19.81
C ILE A 221 13.70 -5.69 -21.12
N GLU A 222 14.69 -6.56 -21.29
CA GLU A 222 15.45 -6.63 -22.54
C GLU A 222 14.55 -6.95 -23.72
N TYR A 223 14.68 -6.17 -24.82
CA TYR A 223 13.79 -6.33 -25.97
C TYR A 223 13.89 -7.72 -26.60
N SER A 224 15.09 -8.31 -26.66
CA SER A 224 15.30 -9.66 -27.17
C SER A 224 14.59 -10.73 -26.33
N GLU A 225 14.53 -10.57 -25.00
CA GLU A 225 13.79 -11.48 -24.11
C GLU A 225 12.28 -11.32 -24.29
N LEU A 226 11.80 -10.07 -24.42
CA LEU A 226 10.41 -9.77 -24.72
C LEU A 226 9.96 -10.37 -26.05
N ASP A 227 10.75 -10.19 -27.10
CA ASP A 227 10.47 -10.69 -28.45
C ASP A 227 10.44 -12.22 -28.47
N ALA A 228 11.39 -12.88 -27.80
CA ALA A 228 11.39 -14.33 -27.63
C ALA A 228 10.16 -14.83 -26.86
N ALA A 229 9.73 -14.11 -25.81
CA ALA A 229 8.53 -14.46 -25.05
C ALA A 229 7.25 -14.33 -25.89
N ILE A 230 7.15 -13.32 -26.73
CA ILE A 230 6.06 -13.13 -27.69
C ILE A 230 6.06 -14.24 -28.76
N ALA A 231 7.24 -14.69 -29.18
CA ALA A 231 7.38 -15.79 -30.14
C ALA A 231 7.15 -17.19 -29.53
N GLY A 232 6.95 -17.29 -28.22
CA GLY A 232 6.79 -18.58 -27.53
C GLY A 232 8.12 -19.35 -27.35
N ALA A 233 9.24 -18.66 -27.46
CA ALA A 233 10.61 -19.21 -27.39
C ALA A 233 11.35 -18.86 -26.08
N SER A 234 10.64 -18.45 -25.02
CA SER A 234 11.25 -18.03 -23.75
C SER A 234 10.53 -18.66 -22.56
N ASP A 235 11.29 -19.19 -21.61
CA ASP A 235 10.83 -19.62 -20.29
C ASP A 235 10.54 -18.45 -19.32
N LYS A 236 10.88 -17.22 -19.71
CA LYS A 236 10.66 -16.00 -18.92
C LYS A 236 9.31 -15.31 -19.20
N ALA A 237 8.47 -15.84 -20.08
CA ALA A 237 7.21 -15.21 -20.49
C ALA A 237 6.31 -14.84 -19.29
N GLU A 238 6.12 -15.76 -18.33
CA GLU A 238 5.36 -15.50 -17.12
C GLU A 238 6.02 -14.44 -16.21
N LEU A 239 7.34 -14.46 -16.07
CA LEU A 239 8.06 -13.44 -15.29
C LEU A 239 7.89 -12.06 -15.91
N ILE A 240 7.93 -11.94 -17.23
CA ILE A 240 7.69 -10.68 -17.95
C ILE A 240 6.25 -10.18 -17.69
N VAL A 241 5.24 -11.04 -17.78
CA VAL A 241 3.85 -10.68 -17.45
C VAL A 241 3.74 -10.21 -16.00
N ARG A 242 4.30 -10.95 -15.04
CA ARG A 242 4.33 -10.56 -13.62
C ARG A 242 5.04 -9.23 -13.39
N THR A 243 6.13 -8.95 -14.13
CA THR A 243 6.84 -7.66 -14.05
C THR A 243 5.96 -6.51 -14.53
N ILE A 244 5.23 -6.69 -15.64
CA ILE A 244 4.29 -5.70 -16.14
C ILE A 244 3.17 -5.47 -15.12
N HIS A 245 2.59 -6.52 -14.56
CA HIS A 245 1.53 -6.45 -13.56
C HIS A 245 1.98 -5.82 -12.24
N ALA A 246 3.17 -6.20 -11.73
CA ALA A 246 3.69 -5.70 -10.46
C ALA A 246 4.01 -4.22 -10.48
N PHE A 247 4.38 -3.69 -11.64
CA PHE A 247 4.83 -2.30 -11.79
C PHE A 247 3.80 -1.37 -12.44
N ASP A 248 2.58 -1.83 -12.65
CA ASP A 248 1.47 -1.00 -13.11
C ASP A 248 0.82 -0.23 -11.93
N PRO A 249 0.69 1.12 -11.96
CA PRO A 249 1.22 2.03 -12.99
C PRO A 249 2.67 2.48 -12.74
N GLU A 250 3.21 2.24 -11.55
CA GLU A 250 4.54 2.71 -11.13
C GLU A 250 5.34 1.60 -10.43
N PRO A 251 6.66 1.56 -10.72
CA PRO A 251 7.48 2.45 -11.55
C PRO A 251 7.29 2.29 -13.06
N GLY A 252 6.47 1.36 -13.51
CA GLY A 252 6.19 1.00 -14.89
C GLY A 252 7.22 0.01 -15.47
N ALA A 253 6.73 -0.98 -16.23
CA ALA A 253 7.58 -1.86 -17.02
C ALA A 253 7.90 -1.22 -18.37
N TRP A 254 9.11 -1.45 -18.91
CA TRP A 254 9.55 -0.82 -20.14
C TRP A 254 10.69 -1.59 -20.82
N THR A 255 10.83 -1.33 -22.11
CA THR A 255 11.93 -1.86 -22.94
C THR A 255 12.47 -0.78 -23.86
N ILE A 256 13.58 -1.07 -24.57
CA ILE A 256 14.13 -0.23 -25.63
C ILE A 256 14.11 -1.02 -26.93
N LYS A 257 13.49 -0.44 -27.97
CA LYS A 257 13.55 -0.94 -29.35
C LYS A 257 14.00 0.19 -30.26
N ASP A 258 15.00 -0.09 -31.09
CA ASP A 258 15.58 0.88 -32.06
C ASP A 258 15.96 2.23 -31.39
N GLY A 259 16.56 2.16 -30.18
CA GLY A 259 16.96 3.32 -29.39
C GLY A 259 15.80 4.10 -28.73
N LYS A 260 14.55 3.65 -28.86
CA LYS A 260 13.36 4.31 -28.30
C LYS A 260 12.77 3.51 -27.15
N ARG A 261 12.40 4.21 -26.07
CA ARG A 261 11.72 3.60 -24.93
C ARG A 261 10.26 3.29 -25.29
N ILE A 262 9.83 2.10 -24.91
CA ILE A 262 8.43 1.64 -25.00
C ILE A 262 8.00 1.21 -23.60
N LYS A 263 6.94 1.80 -23.08
CA LYS A 263 6.28 1.33 -21.86
C LYS A 263 5.38 0.16 -22.19
N LEU A 264 5.43 -0.85 -21.35
CA LEU A 264 4.61 -2.06 -21.43
C LEU A 264 3.52 -1.92 -20.34
N LEU A 265 2.29 -1.63 -20.76
CA LEU A 265 1.21 -1.27 -19.83
C LEU A 265 0.32 -2.45 -19.49
N GLU A 266 0.12 -3.36 -20.44
CA GLU A 266 -0.75 -4.52 -20.24
C GLU A 266 -0.25 -5.70 -21.06
N ALA A 267 -0.21 -6.87 -20.43
CA ALA A 267 0.11 -8.14 -21.07
C ALA A 267 -0.63 -9.28 -20.41
N ARG A 268 -0.74 -10.42 -21.11
CA ARG A 268 -1.29 -11.65 -20.56
C ARG A 268 -0.63 -12.88 -21.16
N MET A 269 -0.78 -14.01 -20.50
CA MET A 269 -0.52 -15.30 -21.10
C MET A 269 -1.73 -15.75 -21.92
N ALA A 270 -1.50 -16.26 -23.12
CA ALA A 270 -2.53 -16.90 -23.95
C ALA A 270 -1.87 -18.05 -24.72
N ASP A 271 -2.43 -19.26 -24.60
CA ASP A 271 -1.92 -20.47 -25.25
C ASP A 271 -0.42 -20.73 -24.97
N GLY A 272 0.02 -20.43 -23.72
CA GLY A 272 1.41 -20.60 -23.29
C GLY A 272 2.39 -19.52 -23.82
N VAL A 273 1.88 -18.48 -24.48
CA VAL A 273 2.66 -17.42 -25.11
C VAL A 273 2.30 -16.06 -24.51
N LEU A 274 3.29 -15.17 -24.38
CA LEU A 274 3.04 -13.78 -23.96
C LEU A 274 2.34 -13.01 -25.09
N LYS A 275 1.25 -12.34 -24.74
CA LYS A 275 0.57 -11.37 -25.59
C LYS A 275 0.63 -9.99 -24.95
N LEU A 276 1.27 -9.06 -25.63
CA LEU A 276 1.14 -7.63 -25.29
C LEU A 276 -0.25 -7.16 -25.69
N ILE A 277 -0.89 -6.38 -24.82
CA ILE A 277 -2.22 -5.81 -25.07
C ILE A 277 -2.10 -4.31 -25.29
N THR A 278 -1.40 -3.62 -24.40
CA THR A 278 -1.30 -2.17 -24.43
C THR A 278 0.14 -1.71 -24.21
N ILE A 279 0.60 -0.84 -25.10
CA ILE A 279 1.92 -0.20 -25.00
C ILE A 279 1.81 1.32 -25.14
N GLN A 280 2.87 2.02 -24.73
CA GLN A 280 3.02 3.46 -24.96
C GLN A 280 4.45 3.76 -25.40
N ARG A 281 4.61 4.29 -26.61
CA ARG A 281 5.90 4.82 -27.08
C ARG A 281 6.13 6.22 -26.55
N ASP A 282 7.41 6.61 -26.44
CA ASP A 282 7.75 7.96 -26.01
C ASP A 282 7.13 9.03 -26.94
N GLY A 283 6.42 9.99 -26.32
CA GLY A 283 5.70 11.06 -27.05
C GLY A 283 4.34 10.67 -27.63
N GLU A 284 3.94 9.41 -27.55
CA GLU A 284 2.64 8.92 -28.05
C GLU A 284 1.64 8.67 -26.93
N THR A 285 0.36 8.54 -27.28
CA THR A 285 -0.68 8.01 -26.39
C THR A 285 -0.58 6.48 -26.30
N ALA A 286 -1.09 5.89 -25.23
CA ALA A 286 -1.21 4.45 -25.10
C ALA A 286 -2.08 3.88 -26.23
N ARG A 287 -1.71 2.70 -26.74
CA ARG A 287 -2.44 2.01 -27.81
C ARG A 287 -2.42 0.51 -27.63
N ASN A 288 -3.46 -0.13 -28.11
CA ASN A 288 -3.52 -1.59 -28.24
C ASN A 288 -2.60 -2.07 -29.39
N VAL A 289 -2.04 -3.27 -29.23
CA VAL A 289 -1.15 -3.92 -30.21
C VAL A 289 -1.72 -5.23 -30.69
#